data_cae131df016c280ff4510b669f22a04d
#
_entry.id   cae131df016c280ff4510b669f22a04d
#
_cell.length_a   1.000
_cell.length_b   1.000
_cell.length_c   1.000
_cell.angle_alpha   90.00
_cell.angle_beta   90.00
_cell.angle_gamma   90.00
#
_symmetry.space_group_name_H-M   'P 1'
#
loop_
_entity.id
_entity.type
_entity.pdbx_description
1 polymer ?
#
loop_
_entity_poly.entity_id
_entity_poly.type
_entity_poly.pdbx_seq_one_letter_code
_entity_poly.pdbx_strand_id
1 'polypeptide(L)'
;MCGCGASPARLEGARQAGQAFEESLTAADYSRACALLAPQTRRQLEQDEGKPCGPALRGQELPSAGEVRGTQVYGRQAMLRLQGDTLFLSQFDDGWKVVAADCTPQRQDDPYRCSLKGG
;
A
#
# COMPACT_ATOMS: atom_id res chain seq x y z
N MET A 1 -12.79 -10.61 25.37
CA MET A 1 -12.69 -10.55 24.69
C MET A 1 -11.97 -10.89 23.86
N CYS A 2 -12.04 -11.23 23.39
CA CYS A 2 -11.22 -11.86 22.83
C CYS A 2 -10.53 -11.27 21.85
N GLY A 3 -9.52 -11.37 21.55
CA GLY A 3 -8.68 -10.70 20.68
C GLY A 3 -8.95 -10.90 19.22
N CYS A 4 -10.19 -10.88 18.85
CA CYS A 4 -10.53 -11.07 17.46
C CYS A 4 -10.18 -9.86 16.62
N GLY A 5 -10.12 -8.68 17.21
CA GLY A 5 -9.77 -7.47 16.48
C GLY A 5 -8.29 -7.14 16.60
N ALA A 6 -7.80 -6.32 15.68
CA ALA A 6 -6.44 -5.82 15.76
C ALA A 6 -6.30 -4.83 16.89
N SER A 7 -5.11 -4.78 17.50
CA SER A 7 -4.84 -3.79 18.54
C SER A 7 -4.82 -2.39 17.93
N PRO A 8 -5.10 -1.35 18.73
CA PRO A 8 -5.01 0.02 18.25
C PRO A 8 -3.62 0.34 17.68
N ALA A 9 -2.56 -0.21 18.26
CA ALA A 9 -1.21 0.02 17.76
C ALA A 9 -1.02 -0.53 16.34
N ARG A 10 -1.61 -1.69 16.07
CA ARG A 10 -1.50 -2.32 14.75
C ARG A 10 -2.33 -1.56 13.71
N LEU A 11 -3.52 -1.13 14.07
CA LEU A 11 -4.34 -0.30 13.19
C LEU A 11 -3.62 1.01 12.87
N GLU A 12 -3.06 1.65 13.88
CA GLU A 12 -2.35 2.91 13.70
C GLU A 12 -1.09 2.74 12.87
N GLY A 13 -0.35 1.64 13.09
CA GLY A 13 0.85 1.35 12.32
C GLY A 13 0.54 1.20 10.83
N ALA A 14 -0.50 0.45 10.49
CA ALA A 14 -0.91 0.27 9.10
C ALA A 14 -1.36 1.60 8.49
N ARG A 15 -2.15 2.37 9.23
CA ARG A 15 -2.63 3.68 8.77
C ARG A 15 -1.47 4.61 8.49
N GLN A 16 -0.51 4.69 9.42
CA GLN A 16 0.64 5.57 9.26
C GLN A 16 1.50 5.19 8.04
N ALA A 17 1.70 3.89 7.82
CA ALA A 17 2.50 3.43 6.68
C ALA A 17 1.82 3.80 5.36
N GLY A 18 0.52 3.58 5.26
CA GLY A 18 -0.23 3.94 4.05
C GLY A 18 -0.25 5.45 3.82
N GLN A 19 -0.44 6.21 4.89
CA GLN A 19 -0.44 7.66 4.80
C GLN A 19 0.93 8.19 4.37
N ALA A 20 2.01 7.62 4.92
CA ALA A 20 3.37 8.00 4.54
C ALA A 20 3.64 7.70 3.07
N PHE A 21 3.12 6.58 2.57
CA PHE A 21 3.25 6.24 1.16
C PHE A 21 2.57 7.30 0.28
N GLU A 22 1.34 7.67 0.62
CA GLU A 22 0.59 8.69 -0.14
C GLU A 22 1.27 10.05 -0.08
N GLU A 23 1.79 10.43 1.09
CA GLU A 23 2.53 11.68 1.25
C GLU A 23 3.78 11.70 0.38
N SER A 24 4.46 10.56 0.29
CA SER A 24 5.65 10.43 -0.53
C SER A 24 5.32 10.62 -2.01
N LEU A 25 4.20 10.05 -2.45
CA LEU A 25 3.75 10.24 -3.84
C LEU A 25 3.41 11.70 -4.11
N THR A 26 2.72 12.34 -3.19
CA THR A 26 2.35 13.76 -3.33
C THR A 26 3.58 14.65 -3.42
N ALA A 27 4.61 14.32 -2.63
CA ALA A 27 5.86 15.07 -2.60
C ALA A 27 6.82 14.67 -3.73
N ALA A 28 6.44 13.70 -4.54
CA ALA A 28 7.30 13.12 -5.58
C ALA A 28 8.61 12.58 -4.97
N ASP A 29 8.54 12.10 -3.73
CA ASP A 29 9.67 11.48 -3.05
C ASP A 29 9.61 9.99 -3.29
N TYR A 30 10.03 9.57 -4.47
CA TYR A 30 9.91 8.17 -4.89
C TYR A 30 10.90 7.26 -4.17
N SER A 31 11.99 7.81 -3.68
CA SER A 31 12.93 7.04 -2.87
C SER A 31 12.25 6.59 -1.57
N ARG A 32 11.56 7.50 -0.90
CA ARG A 32 10.82 7.19 0.32
C ARG A 32 9.65 6.25 0.04
N ALA A 33 8.92 6.51 -1.04
CA ALA A 33 7.80 5.65 -1.42
C ALA A 33 8.28 4.22 -1.68
N CYS A 34 9.41 4.05 -2.37
CA CYS A 34 9.97 2.74 -2.64
C CYS A 34 10.38 2.02 -1.36
N ALA A 35 10.87 2.76 -0.36
CA ALA A 35 11.22 2.16 0.92
C ALA A 35 9.99 1.64 1.67
N LEU A 36 8.82 2.16 1.34
CA LEU A 36 7.55 1.75 1.95
C LEU A 36 6.86 0.62 1.19
N LEU A 37 7.39 0.21 0.05
CA LEU A 37 6.85 -0.93 -0.69
C LEU A 37 7.35 -2.23 -0.09
N ALA A 38 6.50 -3.25 -0.09
CA ALA A 38 6.91 -4.59 0.27
C ALA A 38 8.00 -5.05 -0.71
N PRO A 39 8.98 -5.85 -0.24
CA PRO A 39 10.10 -6.26 -1.11
C PRO A 39 9.66 -6.92 -2.41
N GLN A 40 8.66 -7.79 -2.36
CA GLN A 40 8.18 -8.48 -3.54
C GLN A 40 7.51 -7.52 -4.52
N THR A 41 6.75 -6.57 -4.00
CA THR A 41 6.09 -5.56 -4.82
C THR A 41 7.12 -4.68 -5.52
N ARG A 42 8.16 -4.29 -4.79
CA ARG A 42 9.25 -3.49 -5.33
C ARG A 42 9.97 -4.24 -6.46
N ARG A 43 10.30 -5.51 -6.22
CA ARG A 43 10.96 -6.33 -7.24
C ARG A 43 10.10 -6.51 -8.48
N GLN A 44 8.79 -6.74 -8.29
CA GLN A 44 7.88 -6.91 -9.42
C GLN A 44 7.81 -5.65 -10.25
N LEU A 45 7.72 -4.49 -9.60
CA LEU A 45 7.69 -3.21 -10.29
C LEU A 45 8.97 -2.98 -11.08
N GLU A 46 10.12 -3.24 -10.47
CA GLU A 46 11.42 -3.07 -11.15
C GLU A 46 11.55 -4.00 -12.34
N GLN A 47 11.07 -5.22 -12.20
CA GLN A 47 11.11 -6.20 -13.27
C GLN A 47 10.18 -5.82 -14.42
N ASP A 48 8.96 -5.41 -14.10
CA ASP A 48 7.97 -5.06 -15.11
C ASP A 48 8.40 -3.83 -15.91
N GLU A 49 9.01 -2.85 -15.25
CA GLU A 49 9.41 -1.60 -15.89
C GLU A 49 10.82 -1.62 -16.42
N GLY A 50 11.63 -2.59 -16.01
CA GLY A 50 13.03 -2.66 -16.42
C GLY A 50 13.85 -1.49 -15.91
N LYS A 51 13.50 -0.96 -14.74
CA LYS A 51 14.13 0.22 -14.16
C LYS A 51 14.25 0.05 -12.65
N PRO A 52 15.15 0.82 -12.00
CA PRO A 52 15.15 0.90 -10.53
C PRO A 52 13.82 1.43 -10.01
N CYS A 53 13.53 1.14 -8.75
CA CYS A 53 12.22 1.41 -8.16
C CYS A 53 11.77 2.87 -8.30
N GLY A 54 12.63 3.83 -8.01
CA GLY A 54 12.25 5.24 -8.06
C GLY A 54 11.69 5.65 -9.41
N PRO A 55 12.48 5.53 -10.48
CA PRO A 55 12.00 5.84 -11.84
C PRO A 55 10.80 4.96 -12.26
N ALA A 56 10.80 3.69 -11.85
CA ALA A 56 9.71 2.79 -12.18
C ALA A 56 8.41 3.24 -11.54
N LEU A 57 8.47 3.60 -10.26
CA LEU A 57 7.29 4.05 -9.52
C LEU A 57 6.77 5.38 -10.07
N ARG A 58 7.67 6.28 -10.39
CA ARG A 58 7.32 7.56 -11.02
C ARG A 58 6.54 7.33 -12.31
N GLY A 59 6.99 6.36 -13.10
CA GLY A 59 6.35 6.04 -14.38
C GLY A 59 4.94 5.46 -14.24
N GLN A 60 4.59 4.94 -13.07
CA GLN A 60 3.25 4.43 -12.83
C GLN A 60 2.20 5.53 -12.74
N GLU A 61 2.63 6.77 -12.46
CA GLU A 61 1.74 7.92 -12.35
C GLU A 61 0.57 7.66 -11.41
N LEU A 62 0.88 7.08 -10.25
CA LEU A 62 -0.15 6.78 -9.27
C LEU A 62 -0.77 8.07 -8.73
N PRO A 63 -2.09 8.17 -8.70
CA PRO A 63 -2.73 9.38 -8.19
C PRO A 63 -2.54 9.51 -6.68
N SER A 64 -2.50 10.74 -6.22
CA SER A 64 -2.56 11.01 -4.79
C SER A 64 -4.00 10.81 -4.35
N ALA A 65 -4.19 9.90 -3.41
CA ALA A 65 -5.52 9.41 -3.10
C ALA A 65 -6.24 10.11 -1.96
N GLY A 66 -5.61 11.08 -1.32
CA GLY A 66 -6.25 11.86 -0.27
C GLY A 66 -6.21 11.19 1.09
N GLU A 67 -7.19 11.52 1.93
CA GLU A 67 -7.20 11.11 3.32
C GLU A 67 -7.61 9.65 3.49
N VAL A 68 -7.12 9.05 4.57
CA VAL A 68 -7.53 7.72 4.98
C VAL A 68 -8.96 7.77 5.50
N ARG A 69 -9.83 6.94 4.94
CA ARG A 69 -11.24 6.85 5.31
C ARG A 69 -11.53 5.67 6.22
N GLY A 70 -10.75 4.61 6.13
CA GLY A 70 -10.94 3.45 6.97
C GLY A 70 -9.74 2.53 6.93
N THR A 71 -9.52 1.82 8.03
CA THR A 71 -8.42 0.89 8.17
C THR A 71 -8.95 -0.42 8.73
N GLN A 72 -8.61 -1.53 8.09
CA GLN A 72 -8.96 -2.86 8.58
C GLN A 72 -7.69 -3.69 8.62
N VAL A 73 -7.49 -4.40 9.72
CA VAL A 73 -6.32 -5.24 9.91
C VAL A 73 -6.77 -6.67 10.20
N TYR A 74 -6.23 -7.62 9.47
CA TYR A 74 -6.50 -9.03 9.62
C TYR A 74 -5.16 -9.76 9.73
N GLY A 75 -4.80 -10.18 10.94
CA GLY A 75 -3.50 -10.81 11.14
C GLY A 75 -2.37 -9.85 10.75
N ARG A 76 -1.55 -10.25 9.79
CA ARG A 76 -0.45 -9.43 9.30
C ARG A 76 -0.78 -8.75 7.97
N GLN A 77 -2.05 -8.58 7.69
CA GLN A 77 -2.53 -7.93 6.48
C GLN A 77 -3.38 -6.74 6.84
N ALA A 78 -3.40 -5.73 5.99
CA ALA A 78 -4.25 -4.56 6.21
C ALA A 78 -4.80 -4.05 4.89
N MET A 79 -5.99 -3.45 4.99
CA MET A 79 -6.60 -2.73 3.88
C MET A 79 -6.87 -1.32 4.35
N LEU A 80 -6.35 -0.34 3.61
CA LEU A 80 -6.62 1.07 3.84
C LEU A 80 -7.50 1.59 2.73
N ARG A 81 -8.64 2.12 3.11
CA ARG A 81 -9.49 2.83 2.16
C ARG A 81 -9.22 4.31 2.28
N LEU A 82 -8.84 4.94 1.17
CA LEU A 82 -8.58 6.36 1.11
C LEU A 82 -9.70 7.00 0.29
N GLN A 83 -9.67 8.30 0.21
CA GLN A 83 -10.70 9.05 -0.49
C GLN A 83 -10.82 8.62 -1.96
N GLY A 84 -9.71 8.39 -2.63
CA GLY A 84 -9.70 8.03 -4.04
C GLY A 84 -9.02 6.71 -4.38
N ASP A 85 -8.72 5.88 -3.38
CA ASP A 85 -7.94 4.67 -3.64
C ASP A 85 -8.09 3.69 -2.49
N THR A 86 -7.62 2.47 -2.72
CA THR A 86 -7.50 1.46 -1.68
C THR A 86 -6.08 0.89 -1.76
N LEU A 87 -5.44 0.78 -0.61
CA LEU A 87 -4.12 0.19 -0.48
C LEU A 87 -4.21 -1.11 0.31
N PHE A 88 -3.34 -2.06 -0.02
CA PHE A 88 -3.17 -3.26 0.77
C PHE A 88 -1.76 -3.30 1.31
N LEU A 89 -1.63 -3.66 2.58
CA LEU A 89 -0.35 -3.68 3.27
C LEU A 89 -0.15 -5.02 3.96
N SER A 90 1.11 -5.34 4.23
CA SER A 90 1.48 -6.48 5.06
C SER A 90 2.46 -6.03 6.12
N GLN A 91 2.45 -6.71 7.26
CA GLN A 91 3.35 -6.42 8.36
C GLN A 91 4.59 -7.30 8.24
N PHE A 92 5.73 -6.65 8.17
CA PHE A 92 7.05 -7.30 8.15
C PHE A 92 7.76 -7.00 9.46
N ASP A 93 8.94 -7.59 9.66
CA ASP A 93 9.69 -7.38 10.89
C ASP A 93 10.08 -5.91 11.09
N ASP A 94 10.28 -5.17 9.99
CA ASP A 94 10.65 -3.77 10.05
C ASP A 94 9.46 -2.83 9.82
N GLY A 95 8.24 -3.34 9.91
CA GLY A 95 7.05 -2.51 9.88
C GLY A 95 6.07 -2.87 8.77
N TRP A 96 5.05 -2.06 8.65
CA TRP A 96 4.04 -2.23 7.61
C TRP A 96 4.56 -1.71 6.28
N LYS A 97 4.31 -2.47 5.20
CA LYS A 97 4.73 -2.10 3.85
C LYS A 97 3.56 -2.26 2.90
N VAL A 98 3.55 -1.45 1.85
CA VAL A 98 2.49 -1.49 0.83
C VAL A 98 2.75 -2.65 -0.12
N VAL A 99 1.77 -3.53 -0.26
CA VAL A 99 1.85 -4.67 -1.19
C VAL A 99 1.08 -4.41 -2.47
N ALA A 100 0.08 -3.54 -2.43
CA ALA A 100 -0.70 -3.18 -3.63
C ALA A 100 -1.28 -1.78 -3.47
N ALA A 101 -1.38 -1.06 -4.57
CA ALA A 101 -1.87 0.32 -4.58
C ALA A 101 -2.66 0.57 -5.86
N ASP A 102 -3.42 1.67 -5.85
CA ASP A 102 -4.32 2.06 -6.94
C ASP A 102 -5.26 0.90 -7.24
N CYS A 103 -5.95 0.47 -6.17
CA CYS A 103 -6.82 -0.69 -6.22
C CYS A 103 -8.27 -0.25 -6.30
N THR A 104 -9.01 -0.88 -7.20
CA THR A 104 -10.45 -0.62 -7.35
C THR A 104 -11.22 -1.90 -7.10
N PRO A 105 -12.35 -1.81 -6.39
CA PRO A 105 -13.22 -2.96 -6.23
C PRO A 105 -13.82 -3.33 -7.57
N GLN A 106 -13.95 -4.62 -7.80
CA GLN A 106 -14.59 -5.16 -8.97
C GLN A 106 -16.00 -5.60 -8.61
N ARG A 107 -16.54 -6.54 -9.36
CA ARG A 107 -17.84 -7.09 -9.02
C ARG A 107 -17.77 -7.82 -7.70
N GLN A 108 -18.93 -8.03 -7.11
CA GLN A 108 -19.11 -8.53 -5.77
C GLN A 108 -18.18 -9.68 -5.37
N ASP A 109 -17.95 -10.64 -6.24
CA ASP A 109 -17.15 -11.82 -5.92
C ASP A 109 -15.72 -11.77 -6.48
N ASP A 110 -15.37 -10.67 -7.16
CA ASP A 110 -14.07 -10.56 -7.79
C ASP A 110 -13.08 -9.87 -6.87
N PRO A 111 -11.79 -10.23 -6.92
CA PRO A 111 -10.79 -9.53 -6.14
C PRO A 111 -10.59 -8.10 -6.64
N TYR A 112 -10.01 -7.26 -5.80
CA TYR A 112 -9.64 -5.91 -6.21
C TYR A 112 -8.64 -5.96 -7.36
N ARG A 113 -8.79 -5.01 -8.27
CA ARG A 113 -7.82 -4.83 -9.35
C ARG A 113 -6.88 -3.69 -8.97
N CYS A 114 -5.59 -3.96 -8.93
CA CYS A 114 -4.58 -3.00 -8.51
C CYS A 114 -3.60 -2.73 -9.63
N SER A 115 -3.26 -1.46 -9.84
CA SER A 115 -2.24 -1.08 -10.82
C SER A 115 -0.85 -1.46 -10.35
N LEU A 116 -0.62 -1.42 -9.04
CA LEU A 116 0.65 -1.80 -8.45
C LEU A 116 0.40 -2.95 -7.48
N LYS A 117 1.07 -4.06 -7.66
CA LYS A 117 0.93 -5.21 -6.76
C LYS A 117 2.14 -6.12 -6.88
N GLY A 118 2.38 -6.88 -5.82
CA GLY A 118 3.47 -7.84 -5.79
C GLY A 118 3.01 -9.23 -6.18
N GLY A 119 3.79 -9.85 -7.03
CA GLY A 119 3.63 -11.23 -7.39
C GLY A 119 2.43 -11.60 -8.22
#